data_2c79ae0c5cb1385c5e8bf70d00865de1
#
_entry.id   2c79ae0c5cb1385c5e8bf70d00865de1
#
_cell.length_a   1.000
_cell.length_b   1.000
_cell.length_c   1.000
_cell.angle_alpha   90.00
_cell.angle_beta   90.00
_cell.angle_gamma   90.00
#
_symmetry.space_group_name_H-M   'P 1'
#
loop_
_entity.id
_entity.type
_entity.pdbx_description
1 polymer ?
#
loop_
_entity_poly.entity_id
_entity_poly.type
_entity_poly.pdbx_seq_one_letter_code
_entity_poly.pdbx_strand_id
1 'polypeptide(L)'
;MRRSLAFLVVWMLLYVSSPLAATRPNRAYEELQRKYEAALQEIERLRSELARLKGEQTAGPAPVAPPVAGAPSGDFLQTGNAHFLAQRYTEAIAAYTQAIEAAPRDARAYKHRGLAHAKLGHVQQAYEDLNQAIALDPQDAVAYNQRGIASFAAGNVQAALQDFSKTIELQPRLAEAYNNRGIMARTLGDYRQAGKDFARAAQLGMELAQQHLQVLQDEARQVQERLRSAGYYPGTADGVPGPQTVAALRQYQTAQGLPVTGLLDEATRQALGFVSDTAARQSGERPRFVYQPTPAYPEVARQQGWEGTVTLALELRADGTVGEVQVAHSSGHEVLDTAAQETAKTWKHTPVPQEGEPVPRWAEINLTFTLDK
;
A
#
# COMPACT_ATOMS: atom_id res chain seq x y z
N MET A 1 -13.32 -6.47 12.10
CA MET A 1 -14.39 -5.83 11.33
C MET A 1 -14.10 -4.37 10.91
N ARG A 2 -13.37 -3.53 11.69
CA ARG A 2 -13.14 -2.11 11.35
C ARG A 2 -12.22 -1.82 10.16
N ARG A 3 -11.28 -2.72 9.81
CA ARG A 3 -10.32 -2.50 8.69
C ARG A 3 -10.87 -2.84 7.30
N SER A 4 -11.87 -3.71 7.20
CA SER A 4 -12.46 -4.12 5.91
C SER A 4 -13.45 -3.10 5.33
N LEU A 5 -14.13 -2.31 6.17
CA LEU A 5 -15.09 -1.30 5.69
C LEU A 5 -14.41 -0.07 5.07
N ALA A 6 -13.28 0.38 5.65
CA ALA A 6 -12.55 1.53 5.11
C ALA A 6 -11.98 1.26 3.71
N PHE A 7 -11.56 0.03 3.43
CA PHE A 7 -11.07 -0.38 2.10
C PHE A 7 -12.18 -0.45 1.05
N LEU A 8 -13.40 -0.82 1.44
CA LEU A 8 -14.57 -0.86 0.54
C LEU A 8 -15.04 0.55 0.15
N VAL A 9 -14.98 1.51 1.07
CA VAL A 9 -15.37 2.91 0.83
C VAL A 9 -14.39 3.60 -0.14
N VAL A 10 -13.09 3.40 0.03
CA VAL A 10 -12.07 3.97 -0.87
C VAL A 10 -12.16 3.38 -2.27
N TRP A 11 -12.47 2.08 -2.39
CA TRP A 11 -12.61 1.42 -3.69
C TRP A 11 -13.86 1.85 -4.46
N MET A 12 -14.95 2.14 -3.77
CA MET A 12 -16.22 2.60 -4.37
C MET A 12 -16.14 4.07 -4.83
N LEU A 13 -15.41 4.94 -4.12
CA LEU A 13 -15.17 6.33 -4.52
C LEU A 13 -14.33 6.43 -5.81
N LEU A 14 -13.41 5.51 -6.05
CA LEU A 14 -12.62 5.44 -7.28
C LEU A 14 -13.42 4.93 -8.48
N TYR A 15 -14.52 4.19 -8.26
CA TYR A 15 -15.35 3.65 -9.34
C TYR A 15 -16.44 4.63 -9.82
N VAL A 16 -16.91 5.52 -8.93
CA VAL A 16 -17.97 6.51 -9.24
C VAL A 16 -17.46 7.69 -10.08
N SER A 17 -16.16 7.96 -10.09
CA SER A 17 -15.57 9.08 -10.83
C SER A 17 -15.08 8.73 -12.25
N SER A 18 -15.37 7.55 -12.77
CA SER A 18 -15.00 7.17 -14.14
C SER A 18 -16.07 7.60 -15.15
N PRO A 19 -15.73 8.32 -16.25
CA PRO A 19 -16.68 8.81 -17.24
C PRO A 19 -17.35 7.73 -18.10
N LEU A 20 -17.08 6.44 -17.86
CA LEU A 20 -17.66 5.30 -18.60
C LEU A 20 -18.99 4.77 -18.00
N ALA A 21 -19.49 5.34 -16.89
CA ALA A 21 -20.73 4.91 -16.24
C ALA A 21 -22.03 5.49 -16.87
N ALA A 22 -21.95 6.22 -17.98
CA ALA A 22 -23.09 6.96 -18.54
C ALA A 22 -23.98 6.17 -19.51
N THR A 23 -23.77 4.85 -19.70
CA THR A 23 -24.63 4.07 -20.63
C THR A 23 -25.22 2.84 -19.95
N ARG A 24 -26.46 3.03 -19.47
CA ARG A 24 -27.45 2.09 -18.92
C ARG A 24 -27.24 1.70 -17.44
N PRO A 25 -28.14 2.11 -16.53
CA PRO A 25 -28.13 1.64 -15.15
C PRO A 25 -28.42 0.13 -15.14
N ASN A 26 -27.45 -0.64 -14.67
CA ASN A 26 -27.62 -2.07 -14.44
C ASN A 26 -28.37 -2.26 -13.11
N ARG A 27 -29.42 -3.05 -13.10
CA ARG A 27 -30.27 -3.36 -11.92
C ARG A 27 -29.42 -3.80 -10.69
N ALA A 28 -28.30 -4.46 -10.96
CA ALA A 28 -27.34 -4.86 -9.92
C ALA A 28 -26.60 -3.64 -9.28
N TYR A 29 -26.36 -2.58 -10.04
CA TYR A 29 -25.74 -1.35 -9.55
C TYR A 29 -26.68 -0.58 -8.63
N GLU A 30 -27.95 -0.44 -9.02
CA GLU A 30 -28.97 0.21 -8.18
C GLU A 30 -29.23 -0.56 -6.87
N GLU A 31 -29.21 -1.88 -6.92
CA GLU A 31 -29.34 -2.73 -5.74
C GLU A 31 -28.14 -2.62 -4.81
N LEU A 32 -26.94 -2.53 -5.37
CA LEU A 32 -25.70 -2.33 -4.60
C LEU A 32 -25.66 -0.94 -3.95
N GLN A 33 -26.13 0.09 -4.68
CA GLN A 33 -26.23 1.45 -4.16
C GLN A 33 -27.22 1.52 -2.99
N ARG A 34 -28.40 0.89 -3.09
CA ARG A 34 -29.37 0.79 -1.99
C ARG A 34 -28.80 0.06 -0.77
N LYS A 35 -28.05 -1.03 -0.99
CA LYS A 35 -27.37 -1.77 0.11
C LYS A 35 -26.29 -0.91 0.77
N TYR A 36 -25.57 -0.11 0.00
CA TYR A 36 -24.56 0.82 0.51
C TYR A 36 -25.18 1.94 1.35
N GLU A 37 -26.25 2.57 0.86
CA GLU A 37 -26.98 3.62 1.60
C GLU A 37 -27.59 3.07 2.90
N ALA A 38 -28.17 1.86 2.85
CA ALA A 38 -28.67 1.18 4.04
C ALA A 38 -27.56 0.86 5.05
N ALA A 39 -26.39 0.44 4.57
CA ALA A 39 -25.22 0.19 5.43
C ALA A 39 -24.67 1.47 6.06
N LEU A 40 -24.67 2.60 5.34
CA LEU A 40 -24.30 3.91 5.90
C LEU A 40 -25.26 4.36 6.99
N GLN A 41 -26.56 4.19 6.78
CA GLN A 41 -27.58 4.52 7.80
C GLN A 41 -27.42 3.67 9.06
N GLU A 42 -27.14 2.38 8.91
CA GLU A 42 -26.90 1.47 10.05
C GLU A 42 -25.60 1.81 10.79
N ILE A 43 -24.55 2.22 10.08
CA ILE A 43 -23.31 2.72 10.70
C ILE A 43 -23.58 3.98 11.52
N GLU A 44 -24.37 4.91 11.02
CA GLU A 44 -24.72 6.15 11.74
C GLU A 44 -25.58 5.86 12.96
N ARG A 45 -26.55 4.93 12.83
CA ARG A 45 -27.34 4.44 13.96
C ARG A 45 -26.47 3.79 15.02
N LEU A 46 -25.57 2.89 14.64
CA LEU A 46 -24.65 2.21 15.56
C LEU A 46 -23.67 3.19 16.22
N ARG A 47 -23.24 4.24 15.51
CA ARG A 47 -22.44 5.33 16.09
C ARG A 47 -23.21 6.12 17.15
N SER A 48 -24.46 6.45 16.86
CA SER A 48 -25.35 7.17 17.81
C SER A 48 -25.63 6.32 19.04
N GLU A 49 -25.88 5.02 18.86
CA GLU A 49 -26.10 4.07 19.95
C GLU A 49 -24.82 3.85 20.79
N LEU A 50 -23.65 3.77 20.14
CA LEU A 50 -22.36 3.69 20.81
C LEU A 50 -22.05 4.97 21.61
N ALA A 51 -22.42 6.14 21.08
CA ALA A 51 -22.29 7.42 21.78
C ALA A 51 -23.19 7.46 23.01
N ARG A 52 -24.44 6.95 22.90
CA ARG A 52 -25.37 6.82 24.01
C ARG A 52 -24.88 5.87 25.10
N LEU A 53 -24.43 4.67 24.72
CA LEU A 53 -23.88 3.68 25.66
C LEU A 53 -22.59 4.16 26.32
N LYS A 54 -21.74 4.93 25.61
CA LYS A 54 -20.58 5.58 26.21
C LYS A 54 -20.96 6.71 27.17
N GLY A 55 -22.05 7.40 26.92
CA GLY A 55 -22.61 8.42 27.83
C GLY A 55 -23.19 7.83 29.13
N GLU A 56 -23.66 6.57 29.07
CA GLU A 56 -24.22 5.86 30.24
C GLU A 56 -23.17 5.13 31.08
N GLN A 57 -21.96 4.86 30.52
CA GLN A 57 -20.90 4.09 31.20
C GLN A 57 -19.70 4.91 31.68
N THR A 58 -19.66 6.21 31.40
CA THR A 58 -18.57 7.06 31.89
C THR A 58 -19.12 8.20 32.73
N ALA A 59 -18.85 8.18 34.01
CA ALA A 59 -18.31 9.39 34.63
C ALA A 59 -17.10 9.74 33.72
N GLY A 60 -17.29 10.70 32.83
CA GLY A 60 -16.38 10.99 31.75
C GLY A 60 -14.96 11.23 32.25
N PRO A 61 -13.93 11.02 31.41
CA PRO A 61 -12.71 11.76 31.61
C PRO A 61 -13.09 13.22 31.77
N ALA A 62 -12.57 13.83 32.80
CA ALA A 62 -12.86 15.22 33.15
C ALA A 62 -12.89 16.04 31.85
N PRO A 63 -13.88 16.92 31.63
CA PRO A 63 -13.96 17.74 30.43
C PRO A 63 -12.56 18.30 30.19
N VAL A 64 -12.03 18.10 28.99
CA VAL A 64 -10.78 18.75 28.58
C VAL A 64 -11.01 20.21 28.88
N ALA A 65 -10.30 20.71 29.89
CA ALA A 65 -10.49 22.08 30.35
C ALA A 65 -10.42 22.98 29.11
N PRO A 66 -11.31 23.99 29.00
CA PRO A 66 -11.24 24.95 27.90
C PRO A 66 -9.78 25.45 27.87
N PRO A 67 -9.22 25.72 26.66
CA PRO A 67 -7.81 26.06 26.53
C PRO A 67 -7.47 27.12 27.58
N VAL A 68 -6.52 26.82 28.45
CA VAL A 68 -6.03 27.80 29.41
C VAL A 68 -5.39 28.87 28.56
N ALA A 69 -6.09 30.01 28.43
CA ALA A 69 -5.58 31.17 27.71
C ALA A 69 -4.23 31.52 28.35
N GLY A 70 -3.13 31.17 27.67
CA GLY A 70 -1.77 31.42 28.16
C GLY A 70 -0.83 30.23 28.24
N ALA A 71 -1.27 28.99 27.98
CA ALA A 71 -0.31 27.88 27.88
C ALA A 71 0.59 28.09 26.63
N PRO A 72 1.91 27.99 26.75
CA PRO A 72 2.80 28.14 25.61
C PRO A 72 2.53 27.02 24.60
N SER A 73 2.52 27.34 23.31
CA SER A 73 2.28 26.39 22.21
C SER A 73 3.16 25.14 22.29
N GLY A 74 4.33 25.26 22.93
CA GLY A 74 5.27 24.18 23.18
C GLY A 74 4.69 23.04 24.04
N ASP A 75 3.83 23.34 25.01
CA ASP A 75 3.24 22.33 25.88
C ASP A 75 2.22 21.46 25.12
N PHE A 76 1.43 22.08 24.26
CA PHE A 76 0.47 21.35 23.41
C PHE A 76 1.19 20.52 22.34
N LEU A 77 2.28 21.02 21.76
CA LEU A 77 3.10 20.27 20.82
C LEU A 77 3.74 19.04 21.52
N GLN A 78 4.26 19.21 22.73
CA GLN A 78 4.85 18.12 23.50
C GLN A 78 3.78 17.08 23.90
N THR A 79 2.60 17.50 24.33
CA THR A 79 1.46 16.64 24.62
C THR A 79 1.04 15.84 23.39
N GLY A 80 0.95 16.51 22.22
CA GLY A 80 0.65 15.86 20.94
C GLY A 80 1.70 14.80 20.59
N ASN A 81 2.97 15.10 20.76
CA ASN A 81 4.06 14.16 20.52
C ASN A 81 3.97 12.93 21.46
N ALA A 82 3.63 13.12 22.73
CA ALA A 82 3.43 12.01 23.67
C ALA A 82 2.26 11.11 23.24
N HIS A 83 1.14 11.70 22.83
CA HIS A 83 0.01 10.94 22.28
C HIS A 83 0.38 10.21 20.98
N PHE A 84 1.13 10.86 20.09
CA PHE A 84 1.58 10.26 18.83
C PHE A 84 2.46 9.04 19.07
N LEU A 85 3.44 9.13 19.98
CA LEU A 85 4.31 8.01 20.37
C LEU A 85 3.51 6.87 21.02
N ALA A 86 2.47 7.20 21.78
CA ALA A 86 1.54 6.23 22.36
C ALA A 86 0.51 5.69 21.33
N GLN A 87 0.66 6.00 20.02
CA GLN A 87 -0.25 5.63 18.92
C GLN A 87 -1.70 6.11 19.12
N ARG A 88 -1.92 7.08 19.98
CA ARG A 88 -3.21 7.75 20.22
C ARG A 88 -3.35 8.93 19.25
N TYR A 89 -3.54 8.63 17.97
CA TYR A 89 -3.46 9.63 16.90
C TYR A 89 -4.59 10.65 16.94
N THR A 90 -5.77 10.28 17.41
CA THR A 90 -6.91 11.22 17.55
C THR A 90 -6.63 12.25 18.62
N GLU A 91 -6.09 11.85 19.77
CA GLU A 91 -5.70 12.74 20.85
C GLU A 91 -4.49 13.60 20.46
N ALA A 92 -3.56 13.02 19.69
CA ALA A 92 -2.45 13.78 19.13
C ALA A 92 -2.93 14.91 18.22
N ILE A 93 -3.90 14.66 17.31
CA ILE A 93 -4.52 15.66 16.45
C ILE A 93 -5.16 16.78 17.26
N ALA A 94 -5.88 16.45 18.34
CA ALA A 94 -6.49 17.44 19.21
C ALA A 94 -5.45 18.36 19.86
N ALA A 95 -4.37 17.78 20.41
CA ALA A 95 -3.28 18.54 21.01
C ALA A 95 -2.53 19.40 19.98
N TYR A 96 -2.23 18.88 18.79
CA TYR A 96 -1.59 19.68 17.73
C TYR A 96 -2.51 20.80 17.23
N THR A 97 -3.83 20.60 17.23
CA THR A 97 -4.79 21.66 16.90
C THR A 97 -4.72 22.80 17.91
N GLN A 98 -4.63 22.50 19.21
CA GLN A 98 -4.41 23.52 20.25
C GLN A 98 -3.04 24.21 20.09
N ALA A 99 -1.99 23.48 19.69
CA ALA A 99 -0.71 24.09 19.38
C ALA A 99 -0.77 25.08 18.21
N ILE A 100 -1.54 24.75 17.16
CA ILE A 100 -1.78 25.62 16.00
C ILE A 100 -2.60 26.84 16.40
N GLU A 101 -3.64 26.70 17.21
CA GLU A 101 -4.45 27.82 17.72
C GLU A 101 -3.61 28.78 18.55
N ALA A 102 -2.70 28.27 19.39
CA ALA A 102 -1.78 29.06 20.20
C ALA A 102 -0.65 29.71 19.37
N ALA A 103 -0.18 29.04 18.31
CA ALA A 103 0.88 29.54 17.44
C ALA A 103 0.62 29.15 15.95
N PRO A 104 -0.21 29.94 15.23
CA PRO A 104 -0.61 29.62 13.85
C PRO A 104 0.52 29.62 12.82
N ARG A 105 1.73 30.04 13.18
CA ARG A 105 2.91 30.05 12.31
C ARG A 105 3.96 29.01 12.71
N ASP A 106 3.65 28.10 13.63
CA ASP A 106 4.58 27.01 13.98
C ASP A 106 4.42 25.85 12.98
N ALA A 107 5.33 25.77 12.01
CA ALA A 107 5.37 24.71 10.99
C ALA A 107 5.37 23.31 11.58
N ARG A 108 5.96 23.12 12.77
CA ARG A 108 6.08 21.81 13.44
C ARG A 108 4.72 21.27 13.82
N ALA A 109 3.82 22.12 14.31
CA ALA A 109 2.47 21.70 14.72
C ALA A 109 1.65 21.17 13.52
N TYR A 110 1.69 21.85 12.39
CA TYR A 110 1.07 21.39 11.15
C TYR A 110 1.71 20.08 10.66
N LYS A 111 3.04 20.00 10.62
CA LYS A 111 3.73 18.78 10.23
C LYS A 111 3.29 17.59 11.07
N HIS A 112 3.34 17.71 12.39
CA HIS A 112 3.00 16.62 13.28
C HIS A 112 1.52 16.26 13.23
N ARG A 113 0.59 17.23 13.03
CA ARG A 113 -0.83 16.95 12.82
C ARG A 113 -1.06 16.22 11.49
N GLY A 114 -0.38 16.65 10.43
CA GLY A 114 -0.40 15.96 9.14
C GLY A 114 0.09 14.52 9.23
N LEU A 115 1.16 14.27 9.99
CA LEU A 115 1.64 12.91 10.28
C LEU A 115 0.60 12.06 11.02
N ALA A 116 -0.09 12.64 12.02
CA ALA A 116 -1.14 11.94 12.77
C ALA A 116 -2.35 11.63 11.87
N HIS A 117 -2.76 12.56 10.99
CA HIS A 117 -3.77 12.32 9.98
C HIS A 117 -3.37 11.19 9.02
N ALA A 118 -2.13 11.16 8.55
CA ALA A 118 -1.62 10.09 7.68
C ALA A 118 -1.70 8.72 8.35
N LYS A 119 -1.37 8.63 9.66
CA LYS A 119 -1.50 7.38 10.45
C LYS A 119 -2.94 6.87 10.57
N LEU A 120 -3.92 7.76 10.55
CA LEU A 120 -5.35 7.41 10.53
C LEU A 120 -5.91 7.17 9.12
N GLY A 121 -5.11 7.36 8.07
CA GLY A 121 -5.55 7.25 6.69
C GLY A 121 -6.36 8.47 6.18
N HIS A 122 -6.31 9.57 6.90
CA HIS A 122 -6.93 10.85 6.52
C HIS A 122 -6.04 11.58 5.51
N VAL A 123 -5.96 11.05 4.28
CA VAL A 123 -4.97 11.46 3.26
C VAL A 123 -5.10 12.95 2.92
N GLN A 124 -6.33 13.45 2.76
CA GLN A 124 -6.56 14.85 2.38
C GLN A 124 -6.11 15.83 3.47
N GLN A 125 -6.47 15.57 4.73
CA GLN A 125 -6.08 16.41 5.87
C GLN A 125 -4.56 16.35 6.08
N ALA A 126 -3.95 15.18 5.90
CA ALA A 126 -2.51 15.05 5.96
C ALA A 126 -1.81 15.91 4.89
N TYR A 127 -2.32 15.89 3.66
CA TYR A 127 -1.79 16.68 2.55
C TYR A 127 -1.91 18.19 2.81
N GLU A 128 -3.07 18.66 3.30
CA GLU A 128 -3.32 20.07 3.61
C GLU A 128 -2.39 20.58 4.72
N ASP A 129 -2.27 19.83 5.81
CA ASP A 129 -1.37 20.19 6.91
C ASP A 129 0.09 20.19 6.49
N LEU A 130 0.53 19.21 5.71
CA LEU A 130 1.92 19.18 5.21
C LEU A 130 2.21 20.29 4.20
N ASN A 131 1.23 20.70 3.39
CA ASN A 131 1.35 21.90 2.56
C ASN A 131 1.56 23.16 3.40
N GLN A 132 0.80 23.32 4.48
CA GLN A 132 0.93 24.46 5.37
C GLN A 132 2.29 24.43 6.10
N ALA A 133 2.74 23.24 6.54
CA ALA A 133 4.05 23.07 7.15
C ALA A 133 5.18 23.51 6.18
N ILE A 134 5.14 23.08 4.93
CA ILE A 134 6.11 23.43 3.89
C ILE A 134 6.06 24.93 3.54
N ALA A 135 4.85 25.52 3.50
CA ALA A 135 4.70 26.95 3.26
C ALA A 135 5.37 27.81 4.37
N LEU A 136 5.33 27.31 5.61
CA LEU A 136 5.95 27.97 6.78
C LEU A 136 7.44 27.65 6.92
N ASP A 137 7.87 26.43 6.56
CA ASP A 137 9.27 26.00 6.56
C ASP A 137 9.60 25.22 5.26
N PRO A 138 10.05 25.92 4.19
CA PRO A 138 10.41 25.28 2.92
C PRO A 138 11.70 24.45 2.97
N GLN A 139 12.39 24.38 4.11
CA GLN A 139 13.60 23.58 4.27
C GLN A 139 13.35 22.26 5.04
N ASP A 140 12.12 22.00 5.46
CA ASP A 140 11.77 20.76 6.17
C ASP A 140 11.65 19.57 5.21
N ALA A 141 12.75 18.83 5.01
CA ALA A 141 12.80 17.64 4.18
C ALA A 141 11.81 16.55 4.62
N VAL A 142 11.51 16.46 5.93
CA VAL A 142 10.55 15.47 6.45
C VAL A 142 9.14 15.79 5.99
N ALA A 143 8.77 17.08 5.99
CA ALA A 143 7.46 17.51 5.51
C ALA A 143 7.25 17.17 4.02
N TYR A 144 8.27 17.41 3.18
CA TYR A 144 8.23 16.99 1.77
C TYR A 144 8.11 15.47 1.62
N ASN A 145 8.92 14.68 2.33
CA ASN A 145 8.85 13.22 2.25
C ASN A 145 7.46 12.70 2.63
N GLN A 146 6.87 13.25 3.67
CA GLN A 146 5.54 12.83 4.14
C GLN A 146 4.43 13.30 3.19
N ARG A 147 4.54 14.49 2.60
CA ARG A 147 3.60 14.96 1.56
C ARG A 147 3.70 14.11 0.30
N GLY A 148 4.89 13.68 -0.08
CA GLY A 148 5.10 12.71 -1.16
C GLY A 148 4.39 11.39 -0.92
N ILE A 149 4.46 10.86 0.31
CA ILE A 149 3.72 9.65 0.71
C ILE A 149 2.21 9.86 0.63
N ALA A 150 1.70 11.00 1.12
CA ALA A 150 0.28 11.34 1.03
C ALA A 150 -0.17 11.51 -0.44
N SER A 151 0.64 12.18 -1.26
CA SER A 151 0.38 12.32 -2.70
C SER A 151 0.29 10.99 -3.42
N PHE A 152 1.18 10.06 -3.09
CA PHE A 152 1.12 8.70 -3.64
C PHE A 152 -0.14 7.95 -3.20
N ALA A 153 -0.51 8.04 -1.93
CA ALA A 153 -1.74 7.45 -1.40
C ALA A 153 -3.00 8.02 -2.07
N ALA A 154 -2.95 9.28 -2.51
CA ALA A 154 -3.99 9.94 -3.31
C ALA A 154 -3.93 9.59 -4.82
N GLY A 155 -2.99 8.73 -5.26
CA GLY A 155 -2.80 8.35 -6.66
C GLY A 155 -2.00 9.37 -7.49
N ASN A 156 -1.47 10.43 -6.89
CA ASN A 156 -0.70 11.46 -7.60
C ASN A 156 0.80 11.14 -7.60
N VAL A 157 1.19 10.18 -8.44
CA VAL A 157 2.57 9.68 -8.54
C VAL A 157 3.55 10.79 -8.93
N GLN A 158 3.16 11.71 -9.80
CA GLN A 158 4.04 12.79 -10.27
C GLN A 158 4.35 13.81 -9.16
N ALA A 159 3.36 14.19 -8.36
CA ALA A 159 3.57 15.07 -7.21
C ALA A 159 4.46 14.40 -6.15
N ALA A 160 4.23 13.11 -5.89
CA ALA A 160 5.06 12.32 -4.99
C ALA A 160 6.53 12.30 -5.43
N LEU A 161 6.79 12.10 -6.73
CA LEU A 161 8.14 12.08 -7.29
C LEU A 161 8.87 13.44 -7.13
N GLN A 162 8.15 14.55 -7.29
CA GLN A 162 8.69 15.89 -7.07
C GLN A 162 9.06 16.10 -5.60
N ASP A 163 8.18 15.69 -4.68
CA ASP A 163 8.41 15.84 -3.24
C ASP A 163 9.58 14.99 -2.75
N PHE A 164 9.70 13.72 -3.18
CA PHE A 164 10.86 12.89 -2.84
C PHE A 164 12.15 13.45 -3.45
N SER A 165 12.10 14.04 -4.64
CA SER A 165 13.26 14.70 -5.24
C SER A 165 13.70 15.93 -4.43
N LYS A 166 12.73 16.73 -3.94
CA LYS A 166 13.02 17.86 -3.05
C LYS A 166 13.56 17.40 -1.70
N THR A 167 13.03 16.29 -1.17
CA THR A 167 13.56 15.66 0.05
C THR A 167 15.03 15.27 -0.11
N ILE A 168 15.40 14.66 -1.23
CA ILE A 168 16.78 14.25 -1.53
C ILE A 168 17.70 15.47 -1.69
N GLU A 169 17.21 16.55 -2.31
CA GLU A 169 17.94 17.80 -2.42
C GLU A 169 18.29 18.38 -1.03
N LEU A 170 17.30 18.40 -0.13
CA LEU A 170 17.44 18.93 1.21
C LEU A 170 18.22 18.01 2.15
N GLN A 171 18.02 16.70 2.02
CA GLN A 171 18.69 15.67 2.84
C GLN A 171 19.22 14.52 1.99
N PRO A 172 20.43 14.65 1.37
CA PRO A 172 21.00 13.65 0.45
C PRO A 172 21.39 12.31 1.10
N ARG A 173 21.25 12.18 2.42
CA ARG A 173 21.55 10.95 3.16
C ARG A 173 20.31 10.25 3.71
N LEU A 174 19.10 10.73 3.39
CA LEU A 174 17.86 10.10 3.81
C LEU A 174 17.53 8.93 2.88
N ALA A 175 17.83 7.70 3.33
CA ALA A 175 17.63 6.47 2.54
C ALA A 175 16.18 6.28 2.10
N GLU A 176 15.22 6.58 2.97
CA GLU A 176 13.79 6.45 2.69
C GLU A 176 13.34 7.28 1.48
N ALA A 177 13.89 8.47 1.31
CA ALA A 177 13.53 9.33 0.18
C ALA A 177 13.97 8.74 -1.16
N TYR A 178 15.15 8.13 -1.23
CA TYR A 178 15.59 7.39 -2.41
C TYR A 178 14.72 6.16 -2.65
N ASN A 179 14.46 5.37 -1.61
CA ASN A 179 13.60 4.19 -1.74
C ASN A 179 12.20 4.57 -2.25
N ASN A 180 11.59 5.60 -1.67
CA ASN A 180 10.28 6.07 -2.08
C ASN A 180 10.27 6.60 -3.52
N ARG A 181 11.29 7.39 -3.91
CA ARG A 181 11.43 7.85 -5.30
C ARG A 181 11.67 6.70 -6.26
N GLY A 182 12.45 5.69 -5.87
CA GLY A 182 12.66 4.47 -6.63
C GLY A 182 11.38 3.69 -6.89
N ILE A 183 10.49 3.60 -5.88
CA ILE A 183 9.16 2.99 -6.03
C ILE A 183 8.32 3.78 -7.06
N MET A 184 8.34 5.12 -7.00
CA MET A 184 7.62 5.96 -7.97
C MET A 184 8.17 5.81 -9.38
N ALA A 185 9.49 5.82 -9.53
CA ALA A 185 10.14 5.63 -10.81
C ALA A 185 9.80 4.25 -11.43
N ARG A 186 9.82 3.18 -10.62
CA ARG A 186 9.39 1.84 -11.05
C ARG A 186 7.93 1.82 -11.47
N THR A 187 7.04 2.47 -10.73
CA THR A 187 5.61 2.58 -11.07
C THR A 187 5.39 3.28 -12.42
N LEU A 188 6.21 4.27 -12.74
CA LEU A 188 6.21 4.97 -14.03
C LEU A 188 6.96 4.21 -15.15
N GLY A 189 7.55 3.06 -14.87
CA GLY A 189 8.35 2.27 -15.82
C GLY A 189 9.78 2.78 -16.01
N ASP A 190 10.23 3.79 -15.25
CA ASP A 190 11.64 4.22 -15.28
C ASP A 190 12.49 3.32 -14.39
N TYR A 191 12.76 2.11 -14.87
CA TYR A 191 13.56 1.12 -14.19
C TYR A 191 15.00 1.56 -13.97
N ARG A 192 15.53 2.42 -14.87
CA ARG A 192 16.87 2.97 -14.73
C ARG A 192 16.98 3.90 -13.52
N GLN A 193 16.04 4.82 -13.35
CA GLN A 193 16.03 5.71 -12.19
C GLN A 193 15.72 4.91 -10.91
N ALA A 194 14.76 3.99 -10.96
CA ALA A 194 14.44 3.11 -9.84
C ALA A 194 15.67 2.33 -9.33
N GLY A 195 16.44 1.73 -10.25
CA GLY A 195 17.65 0.99 -9.90
C GLY A 195 18.72 1.85 -9.22
N LYS A 196 18.94 3.07 -9.71
CA LYS A 196 19.87 4.03 -9.08
C LYS A 196 19.43 4.39 -7.67
N ASP A 197 18.13 4.65 -7.49
CA ASP A 197 17.58 5.09 -6.23
C ASP A 197 17.59 3.97 -5.19
N PHE A 198 17.16 2.74 -5.55
CA PHE A 198 17.24 1.58 -4.65
C PHE A 198 18.68 1.25 -4.27
N ALA A 199 19.62 1.28 -5.24
CA ALA A 199 21.03 1.07 -4.94
C ALA A 199 21.58 2.14 -3.98
N ARG A 200 21.18 3.40 -4.15
CA ARG A 200 21.60 4.49 -3.25
C ARG A 200 21.00 4.34 -1.85
N ALA A 201 19.73 3.98 -1.73
CA ALA A 201 19.08 3.69 -0.45
C ALA A 201 19.74 2.51 0.29
N ALA A 202 20.09 1.45 -0.45
CA ALA A 202 20.83 0.29 0.08
C ALA A 202 22.23 0.66 0.57
N GLN A 203 22.98 1.48 -0.17
CA GLN A 203 24.27 2.03 0.25
C GLN A 203 24.18 2.89 1.53
N LEU A 204 23.03 3.51 1.76
CA LEU A 204 22.74 4.27 2.97
C LEU A 204 22.25 3.39 4.15
N GLY A 205 22.26 2.06 3.98
CA GLY A 205 21.98 1.08 5.02
C GLY A 205 20.51 0.61 5.08
N MET A 206 19.70 0.89 4.05
CA MET A 206 18.31 0.44 4.03
C MET A 206 18.20 -0.97 3.43
N GLU A 207 18.04 -2.01 4.26
CA GLU A 207 17.93 -3.41 3.81
C GLU A 207 16.74 -3.64 2.87
N LEU A 208 15.58 -3.03 3.16
CA LEU A 208 14.40 -3.11 2.29
C LEU A 208 14.70 -2.66 0.86
N ALA A 209 15.57 -1.66 0.68
CA ALA A 209 15.95 -1.19 -0.64
C ALA A 209 16.80 -2.21 -1.43
N GLN A 210 17.54 -3.08 -0.75
CA GLN A 210 18.24 -4.21 -1.39
C GLN A 210 17.24 -5.21 -1.96
N GLN A 211 16.17 -5.50 -1.22
CA GLN A 211 15.10 -6.37 -1.69
C GLN A 211 14.37 -5.74 -2.90
N HIS A 212 14.06 -4.46 -2.84
CA HIS A 212 13.45 -3.74 -3.97
C HIS A 212 14.37 -3.74 -5.21
N LEU A 213 15.69 -3.58 -5.00
CA LEU A 213 16.65 -3.64 -6.09
C LEU A 213 16.70 -5.03 -6.74
N GLN A 214 16.69 -6.09 -5.94
CA GLN A 214 16.65 -7.47 -6.43
C GLN A 214 15.41 -7.74 -7.26
N VAL A 215 14.23 -7.39 -6.75
CA VAL A 215 12.94 -7.52 -7.47
C VAL A 215 12.99 -6.75 -8.79
N LEU A 216 13.52 -5.52 -8.79
CA LEU A 216 13.66 -4.71 -9.99
C LEU A 216 14.58 -5.37 -11.02
N GLN A 217 15.70 -5.97 -10.57
CA GLN A 217 16.65 -6.66 -11.45
C GLN A 217 16.02 -7.89 -12.10
N ASP A 218 15.21 -8.65 -11.36
CA ASP A 218 14.52 -9.82 -11.89
C ASP A 218 13.46 -9.41 -12.93
N GLU A 219 12.71 -8.34 -12.66
CA GLU A 219 11.78 -7.76 -13.64
C GLU A 219 12.51 -7.24 -14.87
N ALA A 220 13.63 -6.51 -14.69
CA ALA A 220 14.41 -5.98 -15.81
C ALA A 220 14.98 -7.10 -16.68
N ARG A 221 15.42 -8.21 -16.07
CA ARG A 221 15.89 -9.39 -16.81
C ARG A 221 14.80 -9.97 -17.70
N GLN A 222 13.59 -10.12 -17.17
CA GLN A 222 12.44 -10.59 -17.97
C GLN A 222 12.14 -9.64 -19.14
N VAL A 223 12.22 -8.33 -18.94
CA VAL A 223 12.04 -7.33 -20.00
C VAL A 223 13.10 -7.49 -21.08
N GLN A 224 14.37 -7.61 -20.68
CA GLN A 224 15.50 -7.81 -21.59
C GLN A 224 15.38 -9.11 -22.40
N GLU A 225 14.92 -10.20 -21.76
CA GLU A 225 14.68 -11.49 -22.44
C GLU A 225 13.57 -11.37 -23.49
N ARG A 226 12.46 -10.70 -23.17
CA ARG A 226 11.36 -10.48 -24.12
C ARG A 226 11.79 -9.59 -25.28
N LEU A 227 12.50 -8.50 -25.00
CA LEU A 227 13.07 -7.62 -26.04
C LEU A 227 14.10 -8.36 -26.90
N ARG A 228 14.88 -9.28 -26.34
CA ARG A 228 15.82 -10.12 -27.07
C ARG A 228 15.11 -11.12 -27.97
N SER A 229 14.06 -11.78 -27.45
CA SER A 229 13.24 -12.71 -28.25
C SER A 229 12.53 -12.00 -29.39
N ALA A 230 12.18 -10.72 -29.22
CA ALA A 230 11.61 -9.87 -30.24
C ALA A 230 12.66 -9.24 -31.20
N GLY A 231 13.95 -9.48 -30.99
CA GLY A 231 15.03 -9.00 -31.85
C GLY A 231 15.54 -7.57 -31.57
N TYR A 232 15.12 -6.94 -30.49
CA TYR A 232 15.49 -5.55 -30.17
C TYR A 232 16.60 -5.41 -29.11
N TYR A 233 16.91 -6.45 -28.34
CA TYR A 233 17.96 -6.41 -27.33
C TYR A 233 19.14 -7.31 -27.74
N PRO A 234 20.29 -6.72 -28.11
CA PRO A 234 21.43 -7.51 -28.63
C PRO A 234 22.30 -8.14 -27.53
N GLY A 235 22.13 -7.73 -26.26
CA GLY A 235 22.96 -8.18 -25.15
C GLY A 235 22.41 -9.43 -24.44
N THR A 236 23.12 -9.83 -23.39
CA THR A 236 22.64 -10.81 -22.42
C THR A 236 21.66 -10.13 -21.46
N ALA A 237 20.62 -10.83 -21.04
CA ALA A 237 19.67 -10.32 -20.06
C ALA A 237 20.30 -10.36 -18.67
N ASP A 238 21.01 -9.30 -18.29
CA ASP A 238 21.75 -9.18 -17.03
C ASP A 238 20.90 -8.66 -15.86
N GLY A 239 19.69 -8.18 -16.15
CA GLY A 239 18.81 -7.57 -15.16
C GLY A 239 19.20 -6.13 -14.77
N VAL A 240 20.18 -5.55 -15.45
CA VAL A 240 20.59 -4.15 -15.20
C VAL A 240 19.87 -3.22 -16.18
N PRO A 241 18.94 -2.37 -15.71
CA PRO A 241 18.19 -1.47 -16.59
C PRO A 241 19.06 -0.27 -17.02
N GLY A 242 20.03 -0.55 -17.92
CA GLY A 242 20.98 0.42 -18.42
C GLY A 242 20.54 1.15 -19.69
N PRO A 243 21.42 1.99 -20.28
CA PRO A 243 21.15 2.70 -21.53
C PRO A 243 20.78 1.77 -22.70
N GLN A 244 21.33 0.56 -22.72
CA GLN A 244 21.03 -0.44 -23.75
C GLN A 244 19.57 -0.93 -23.67
N THR A 245 19.06 -1.16 -22.46
CA THR A 245 17.66 -1.53 -22.23
C THR A 245 16.72 -0.40 -22.68
N VAL A 246 17.05 0.86 -22.35
CA VAL A 246 16.28 2.04 -22.78
C VAL A 246 16.27 2.17 -24.33
N ALA A 247 17.43 1.96 -24.97
CA ALA A 247 17.51 2.00 -26.44
C ALA A 247 16.65 0.89 -27.09
N ALA A 248 16.70 -0.32 -26.56
CA ALA A 248 15.90 -1.45 -27.03
C ALA A 248 14.39 -1.20 -26.84
N LEU A 249 13.98 -0.64 -25.70
CA LEU A 249 12.59 -0.24 -25.48
C LEU A 249 12.14 0.78 -26.50
N ARG A 250 12.93 1.83 -26.80
CA ARG A 250 12.59 2.83 -27.81
C ARG A 250 12.42 2.23 -29.22
N GLN A 251 13.35 1.35 -29.61
CA GLN A 251 13.25 0.65 -30.89
C GLN A 251 12.00 -0.20 -30.97
N TYR A 252 11.70 -0.97 -29.91
CA TYR A 252 10.48 -1.77 -29.82
C TYR A 252 9.22 -0.90 -29.88
N GLN A 253 9.15 0.18 -29.10
CA GLN A 253 8.04 1.12 -29.09
C GLN A 253 7.79 1.72 -30.48
N THR A 254 8.86 2.14 -31.17
CA THR A 254 8.77 2.63 -32.57
C THR A 254 8.19 1.58 -33.50
N ALA A 255 8.68 0.35 -33.43
CA ALA A 255 8.20 -0.74 -34.29
C ALA A 255 6.76 -1.15 -33.99
N GLN A 256 6.29 -1.00 -32.75
CA GLN A 256 4.91 -1.29 -32.37
C GLN A 256 3.96 -0.09 -32.49
N GLY A 257 4.42 1.08 -32.97
CA GLY A 257 3.61 2.29 -33.05
C GLY A 257 3.20 2.87 -31.69
N LEU A 258 3.96 2.57 -30.64
CA LEU A 258 3.72 3.08 -29.28
C LEU A 258 4.42 4.43 -29.05
N PRO A 259 4.03 5.20 -28.03
CA PRO A 259 4.78 6.38 -27.61
C PRO A 259 6.23 6.03 -27.29
N VAL A 260 7.19 6.71 -27.92
CA VAL A 260 8.64 6.40 -27.81
C VAL A 260 9.21 7.05 -26.56
N THR A 261 8.88 6.52 -25.41
CA THR A 261 9.30 7.01 -24.09
C THR A 261 10.66 6.42 -23.66
N GLY A 262 10.96 5.19 -24.07
CA GLY A 262 12.07 4.41 -23.53
C GLY A 262 11.81 3.89 -22.10
N LEU A 263 10.57 4.03 -21.63
CA LEU A 263 10.12 3.51 -20.35
C LEU A 263 9.33 2.23 -20.55
N LEU A 264 9.26 1.39 -19.55
CA LEU A 264 8.38 0.24 -19.51
C LEU A 264 7.00 0.67 -18.99
N ASP A 265 6.36 1.62 -19.69
CA ASP A 265 5.00 2.05 -19.39
C ASP A 265 3.98 0.94 -19.66
N GLU A 266 2.73 1.16 -19.23
CA GLU A 266 1.68 0.14 -19.29
C GLU A 266 1.43 -0.37 -20.73
N ALA A 267 1.42 0.53 -21.71
CA ALA A 267 1.23 0.15 -23.10
C ALA A 267 2.39 -0.74 -23.61
N THR A 268 3.61 -0.40 -23.23
CA THR A 268 4.81 -1.19 -23.57
C THR A 268 4.81 -2.55 -22.85
N ARG A 269 4.40 -2.60 -21.58
CA ARG A 269 4.24 -3.84 -20.83
C ARG A 269 3.27 -4.79 -21.50
N GLN A 270 2.09 -4.28 -21.88
CA GLN A 270 1.06 -5.06 -22.59
C GLN A 270 1.56 -5.57 -23.95
N ALA A 271 2.20 -4.73 -24.74
CA ALA A 271 2.75 -5.10 -26.04
C ALA A 271 3.86 -6.17 -25.94
N LEU A 272 4.69 -6.10 -24.90
CA LEU A 272 5.67 -7.13 -24.56
C LEU A 272 5.07 -8.42 -23.98
N GLY A 273 3.73 -8.47 -23.81
CA GLY A 273 3.03 -9.64 -23.28
C GLY A 273 3.15 -9.80 -21.77
N PHE A 274 3.52 -8.75 -21.02
CA PHE A 274 3.30 -8.76 -19.59
C PHE A 274 1.80 -8.58 -19.34
N VAL A 275 1.21 -9.51 -18.60
CA VAL A 275 -0.18 -9.35 -18.16
C VAL A 275 -0.19 -8.18 -17.18
N SER A 276 -0.91 -7.11 -17.51
CA SER A 276 -1.03 -5.97 -16.58
C SER A 276 -1.71 -6.43 -15.30
N ASP A 277 -1.22 -5.96 -14.14
CA ASP A 277 -1.92 -6.16 -12.87
C ASP A 277 -3.36 -5.64 -12.95
N THR A 278 -3.62 -4.66 -13.82
CA THR A 278 -4.94 -4.11 -14.10
C THR A 278 -5.79 -5.09 -14.93
N ALA A 279 -5.21 -5.76 -15.93
CA ALA A 279 -5.91 -6.79 -16.72
C ALA A 279 -6.13 -8.06 -15.88
N ALA A 280 -5.17 -8.45 -15.04
CA ALA A 280 -5.34 -9.54 -14.07
C ALA A 280 -6.42 -9.20 -13.03
N ARG A 281 -6.59 -7.94 -12.68
CA ARG A 281 -7.70 -7.46 -11.82
C ARG A 281 -9.04 -7.41 -12.56
N GLN A 282 -9.04 -7.12 -13.86
CA GLN A 282 -10.26 -7.04 -14.71
C GLN A 282 -10.68 -8.41 -15.25
N SER A 283 -9.72 -9.32 -15.50
CA SER A 283 -10.02 -10.69 -15.96
C SER A 283 -10.44 -11.65 -14.85
N GLY A 284 -10.51 -11.20 -13.61
CA GLY A 284 -10.91 -12.05 -12.47
C GLY A 284 -9.94 -13.19 -12.17
N GLU A 285 -8.72 -13.17 -12.71
CA GLU A 285 -7.82 -14.32 -12.74
C GLU A 285 -6.98 -14.54 -11.48
N ARG A 286 -6.92 -13.62 -10.53
CA ARG A 286 -6.35 -13.87 -9.20
C ARG A 286 -7.47 -13.98 -8.18
N PRO A 287 -7.68 -15.16 -7.60
CA PRO A 287 -8.67 -15.34 -6.56
C PRO A 287 -8.32 -14.45 -5.37
N ARG A 288 -9.25 -13.60 -5.00
CA ARG A 288 -9.11 -12.78 -3.81
C ARG A 288 -9.64 -13.58 -2.61
N PHE A 289 -8.79 -13.83 -1.63
CA PHE A 289 -9.24 -14.44 -0.39
C PHE A 289 -10.14 -13.46 0.37
N VAL A 290 -11.38 -13.85 0.58
CA VAL A 290 -12.40 -13.08 1.33
C VAL A 290 -12.43 -13.47 2.79
N TYR A 291 -11.93 -14.67 3.10
CA TYR A 291 -11.73 -15.18 4.45
C TYR A 291 -10.38 -15.90 4.50
N GLN A 292 -9.43 -15.35 5.23
CA GLN A 292 -8.05 -15.85 5.36
C GLN A 292 -7.58 -15.67 6.80
N PRO A 293 -8.04 -16.53 7.73
CA PRO A 293 -7.54 -16.49 9.11
C PRO A 293 -6.05 -16.86 9.15
N THR A 294 -5.32 -16.20 10.02
CA THR A 294 -3.92 -16.55 10.30
C THR A 294 -3.86 -17.87 11.05
N PRO A 295 -2.92 -18.78 10.72
CA PRO A 295 -2.71 -19.99 11.49
C PRO A 295 -2.43 -19.70 12.97
N ALA A 296 -3.01 -20.48 13.84
CA ALA A 296 -2.63 -20.45 15.25
C ALA A 296 -1.19 -20.94 15.37
N TYR A 297 -0.38 -20.20 16.12
CA TYR A 297 1.00 -20.60 16.42
C TYR A 297 0.97 -21.83 17.34
N PRO A 298 1.47 -23.02 16.91
CA PRO A 298 1.43 -24.20 17.75
C PRO A 298 2.23 -24.03 19.04
N GLU A 299 1.66 -24.45 20.16
CA GLU A 299 2.28 -24.26 21.47
C GLU A 299 3.66 -24.93 21.59
N VAL A 300 3.82 -26.12 20.97
CA VAL A 300 5.11 -26.82 20.91
C VAL A 300 6.15 -26.01 20.17
N ALA A 301 5.78 -25.40 19.04
CA ALA A 301 6.70 -24.56 18.26
C ALA A 301 7.07 -23.29 19.02
N ARG A 302 6.13 -22.69 19.76
CA ARG A 302 6.36 -21.52 20.62
C ARG A 302 7.35 -21.84 21.73
N GLN A 303 7.18 -22.97 22.43
CA GLN A 303 8.08 -23.42 23.51
C GLN A 303 9.48 -23.72 23.01
N GLN A 304 9.62 -24.19 21.79
CA GLN A 304 10.91 -24.52 21.17
C GLN A 304 11.55 -23.35 20.43
N GLY A 305 10.85 -22.22 20.28
CA GLY A 305 11.36 -21.07 19.55
C GLY A 305 11.46 -21.28 18.03
N TRP A 306 10.62 -22.17 17.45
CA TRP A 306 10.67 -22.51 16.03
C TRP A 306 9.96 -21.46 15.19
N GLU A 307 10.67 -20.80 14.30
CA GLU A 307 10.15 -19.87 13.31
C GLU A 307 10.36 -20.42 11.89
N GLY A 308 9.60 -19.96 10.91
CA GLY A 308 9.80 -20.36 9.54
C GLY A 308 8.69 -19.91 8.59
N THR A 309 8.94 -20.08 7.29
CA THR A 309 7.95 -19.79 6.25
C THR A 309 7.55 -21.07 5.55
N VAL A 310 6.24 -21.31 5.49
CA VAL A 310 5.62 -22.42 4.75
C VAL A 310 5.09 -21.88 3.44
N THR A 311 5.45 -22.49 2.31
CA THR A 311 4.78 -22.23 1.02
C THR A 311 3.75 -23.31 0.78
N LEU A 312 2.48 -22.91 0.68
CA LEU A 312 1.35 -23.80 0.39
C LEU A 312 0.90 -23.65 -1.06
N ALA A 313 0.68 -24.79 -1.74
CA ALA A 313 -0.06 -24.83 -2.99
C ALA A 313 -1.53 -25.18 -2.67
N LEU A 314 -2.45 -24.32 -3.09
CA LEU A 314 -3.87 -24.39 -2.78
C LEU A 314 -4.68 -24.67 -4.05
N GLU A 315 -5.53 -25.70 -4.03
CA GLU A 315 -6.54 -25.90 -5.05
C GLU A 315 -7.72 -24.93 -4.82
N LEU A 316 -7.97 -24.08 -5.80
CA LEU A 316 -9.04 -23.08 -5.76
C LEU A 316 -10.25 -23.58 -6.53
N ARG A 317 -11.38 -23.78 -5.83
CA ARG A 317 -12.62 -24.30 -6.43
C ARG A 317 -13.51 -23.18 -6.95
N ALA A 318 -14.32 -23.49 -7.95
CA ALA A 318 -15.21 -22.51 -8.57
C ALA A 318 -16.24 -21.90 -7.60
N ASP A 319 -16.58 -22.62 -6.52
CA ASP A 319 -17.50 -22.16 -5.47
C ASP A 319 -16.88 -21.17 -4.47
N GLY A 320 -15.60 -20.85 -4.64
CA GLY A 320 -14.86 -19.96 -3.73
C GLY A 320 -14.26 -20.66 -2.51
N THR A 321 -14.31 -21.97 -2.43
CA THR A 321 -13.66 -22.77 -1.37
C THR A 321 -12.26 -23.19 -1.78
N VAL A 322 -11.40 -23.44 -0.78
CA VAL A 322 -10.10 -24.09 -0.97
C VAL A 322 -10.32 -25.60 -0.91
N GLY A 323 -9.83 -26.31 -1.93
CA GLY A 323 -9.86 -27.75 -2.00
C GLY A 323 -8.66 -28.43 -1.37
N GLU A 324 -7.83 -29.08 -2.19
CA GLU A 324 -6.60 -29.69 -1.73
C GLU A 324 -5.56 -28.64 -1.33
N VAL A 325 -4.79 -28.90 -0.27
CA VAL A 325 -3.71 -28.03 0.22
C VAL A 325 -2.46 -28.87 0.35
N GLN A 326 -1.43 -28.51 -0.41
CA GLN A 326 -0.13 -29.19 -0.40
C GLN A 326 0.96 -28.24 0.13
N VAL A 327 1.96 -28.77 0.84
CA VAL A 327 3.17 -28.01 1.22
C VAL A 327 4.14 -28.06 0.04
N ALA A 328 4.27 -26.93 -0.66
CA ALA A 328 5.24 -26.78 -1.75
C ALA A 328 6.67 -26.60 -1.21
N HIS A 329 6.82 -25.81 -0.12
CA HIS A 329 8.09 -25.68 0.61
C HIS A 329 7.82 -25.71 2.11
N SER A 330 8.48 -26.59 2.82
CA SER A 330 8.39 -26.74 4.28
C SER A 330 9.11 -25.58 5.01
N SER A 331 8.56 -25.18 6.17
CA SER A 331 9.24 -24.28 7.10
C SER A 331 10.47 -24.88 7.77
N GLY A 332 10.71 -26.19 7.60
CA GLY A 332 11.68 -26.98 8.36
C GLY A 332 11.09 -27.62 9.63
N HIS A 333 9.83 -27.35 9.94
CA HIS A 333 9.14 -27.86 11.14
C HIS A 333 7.74 -28.35 10.78
N GLU A 334 7.52 -29.66 10.81
CA GLU A 334 6.27 -30.33 10.43
C GLU A 334 5.04 -29.76 11.18
N VAL A 335 5.23 -29.34 12.43
CA VAL A 335 4.16 -28.77 13.27
C VAL A 335 3.67 -27.43 12.72
N LEU A 336 4.57 -26.57 12.21
CA LEU A 336 4.22 -25.30 11.55
C LEU A 336 3.55 -25.56 10.20
N ASP A 337 4.08 -26.53 9.44
CA ASP A 337 3.56 -26.90 8.13
C ASP A 337 2.12 -27.43 8.26
N THR A 338 1.87 -28.29 9.25
CA THR A 338 0.52 -28.83 9.54
C THR A 338 -0.45 -27.73 9.94
N ALA A 339 -0.04 -26.82 10.84
CA ALA A 339 -0.89 -25.71 11.27
C ALA A 339 -1.27 -24.79 10.10
N ALA A 340 -0.32 -24.53 9.19
CA ALA A 340 -0.54 -23.79 7.99
C ALA A 340 -1.54 -24.48 7.05
N GLN A 341 -1.36 -25.78 6.78
CA GLN A 341 -2.25 -26.56 5.92
C GLN A 341 -3.69 -26.64 6.44
N GLU A 342 -3.87 -26.95 7.73
CA GLU A 342 -5.20 -27.04 8.33
C GLU A 342 -5.95 -25.73 8.29
N THR A 343 -5.25 -24.63 8.57
CA THR A 343 -5.85 -23.29 8.50
C THR A 343 -6.23 -22.93 7.08
N ALA A 344 -5.36 -23.19 6.11
CA ALA A 344 -5.60 -22.84 4.71
C ALA A 344 -6.81 -23.58 4.10
N LYS A 345 -7.15 -24.78 4.56
CA LYS A 345 -8.37 -25.51 4.16
C LYS A 345 -9.66 -24.75 4.54
N THR A 346 -9.61 -23.87 5.51
CA THR A 346 -10.77 -23.06 5.93
C THR A 346 -10.91 -21.76 5.15
N TRP A 347 -9.92 -21.41 4.33
CA TRP A 347 -9.93 -20.17 3.57
C TRP A 347 -11.02 -20.16 2.50
N LYS A 348 -11.47 -18.94 2.19
CA LYS A 348 -12.43 -18.72 1.11
C LYS A 348 -11.94 -17.62 0.20
N HIS A 349 -12.15 -17.78 -1.09
CA HIS A 349 -11.82 -16.78 -2.09
C HIS A 349 -13.06 -16.35 -2.88
N THR A 350 -12.96 -15.27 -3.63
CA THR A 350 -14.04 -14.89 -4.55
C THR A 350 -14.19 -15.96 -5.61
N PRO A 351 -15.44 -16.42 -5.91
CA PRO A 351 -15.69 -17.35 -7.00
C PRO A 351 -15.06 -16.81 -8.30
N VAL A 352 -14.36 -17.68 -9.02
CA VAL A 352 -13.77 -17.33 -10.31
C VAL A 352 -14.73 -17.78 -11.39
N PRO A 353 -15.31 -16.87 -12.21
CA PRO A 353 -16.15 -17.26 -13.33
C PRO A 353 -15.36 -18.13 -14.30
N GLN A 354 -15.92 -19.25 -14.72
CA GLN A 354 -15.32 -20.13 -15.70
C GLN A 354 -16.04 -19.96 -17.06
N GLU A 355 -15.32 -19.53 -18.07
CA GLU A 355 -15.66 -19.83 -19.47
C GLU A 355 -14.80 -21.03 -19.88
N GLY A 356 -15.40 -22.23 -19.98
CA GLY A 356 -14.73 -23.46 -20.36
C GLY A 356 -14.78 -24.58 -19.30
N GLU A 357 -14.21 -25.75 -19.61
CA GLU A 357 -14.21 -26.91 -18.69
C GLU A 357 -13.48 -26.59 -17.36
N PRO A 358 -13.99 -27.11 -16.21
CA PRO A 358 -13.45 -26.84 -14.90
C PRO A 358 -12.08 -27.51 -14.71
N VAL A 359 -11.00 -26.75 -14.90
CA VAL A 359 -9.66 -27.19 -14.49
C VAL A 359 -9.38 -26.62 -13.10
N PRO A 360 -9.01 -27.43 -12.11
CA PRO A 360 -8.65 -26.92 -10.79
C PRO A 360 -7.49 -25.92 -10.94
N ARG A 361 -7.69 -24.71 -10.38
CA ARG A 361 -6.67 -23.66 -10.41
C ARG A 361 -5.85 -23.74 -9.12
N TRP A 362 -4.55 -23.79 -9.25
CA TRP A 362 -3.62 -23.81 -8.13
C TRP A 362 -3.03 -22.41 -7.86
N ALA A 363 -2.93 -22.03 -6.58
CA ALA A 363 -2.28 -20.81 -6.14
C ALA A 363 -1.24 -21.12 -5.06
N GLU A 364 -0.07 -20.48 -5.14
CA GLU A 364 0.95 -20.56 -4.10
C GLU A 364 0.85 -19.38 -3.13
N ILE A 365 0.90 -19.67 -1.83
CA ILE A 365 0.82 -18.68 -0.75
C ILE A 365 1.90 -18.97 0.29
N ASN A 366 2.61 -17.92 0.70
CA ASN A 366 3.59 -17.99 1.77
C ASN A 366 2.96 -17.59 3.11
N LEU A 367 3.17 -18.42 4.13
CA LEU A 367 2.80 -18.16 5.52
C LEU A 367 4.04 -18.15 6.39
N THR A 368 4.29 -17.04 7.07
CA THR A 368 5.45 -16.90 7.95
C THR A 368 5.03 -16.94 9.41
N PHE A 369 5.66 -17.79 10.18
CA PHE A 369 5.53 -17.89 11.63
C PHE A 369 6.73 -17.19 12.28
N THR A 370 6.46 -16.13 13.05
CA THR A 370 7.45 -15.39 13.82
C THR A 370 6.99 -15.27 15.25
N LEU A 371 7.92 -15.31 16.18
CA LEU A 371 7.67 -15.05 17.60
C LEU A 371 7.76 -13.55 17.86
N ASP A 372 6.70 -12.97 18.43
CA ASP A 372 6.77 -11.61 18.94
C ASP A 372 7.79 -11.57 20.10
N LYS A 373 8.84 -10.78 19.93
CA LYS A 373 9.88 -10.55 20.93
C LYS A 373 9.43 -9.54 21.95
#